data_863c29c3212a5dec343a0daa3ae277ed
#
_entry.id   863c29c3212a5dec343a0daa3ae277ed
#
_cell.length_a   1.000
_cell.length_b   1.000
_cell.length_c   1.000
_cell.angle_alpha   90.00
_cell.angle_beta   90.00
_cell.angle_gamma   90.00
#
_symmetry.space_group_name_H-M   'P 1'
#
loop_
_entity.id
_entity.type
_entity.pdbx_description
1 polymer ?
#
loop_
_entity_poly.entity_id
_entity_poly.type
_entity_poly.pdbx_seq_one_letter_code
_entity_poly.pdbx_strand_id
1 'polypeptide(L)'
;MIFTLPVIILGGTQDMKITDIIKQDRLSLSFEVFPPKTYDKFEKVKFAIEEIAARKPSFMSVTYGAGGGTSKYTDDIARDIREKGVTSIAHLTCVSSSRQQVRGMLDKLRENGIENILALRGDIPEGLDRSRMEYRYASELVTEIKEYGGFCIGGACYPETHPESSSSMEDIANIRKKVDAGVEFLTTQMFFDNDIYYNFLYRLREAGVGVPVIAGIMPITSAKQIERVVSISQNALPQRFLRIVDRFRDNPKAMKQAGIAYATEQIVDLYANGVKAVHIYSMNNPSVVEALQNNVSEIIR
;
A
#
# COMPACT_ATOMS: atom_id res chain seq x y z
N MET A 1 15.67 50.96 20.01
CA MET A 1 16.16 49.71 19.45
C MET A 1 15.04 48.71 19.57
N ILE A 2 14.26 48.56 18.52
CA ILE A 2 13.09 47.66 18.49
C ILE A 2 13.58 46.33 17.97
N PHE A 3 13.63 45.32 18.84
CA PHE A 3 13.91 43.95 18.44
C PHE A 3 12.68 43.34 17.78
N THR A 4 12.69 43.22 16.47
CA THR A 4 11.75 42.38 15.72
C THR A 4 12.15 40.92 15.92
N LEU A 5 11.35 40.17 16.66
CA LEU A 5 11.42 38.71 16.73
C LEU A 5 11.07 38.14 15.35
N PRO A 6 11.84 37.16 14.85
CA PRO A 6 11.48 36.52 13.62
C PRO A 6 10.17 35.75 13.81
N VAL A 7 9.20 36.03 12.95
CA VAL A 7 8.00 35.20 12.80
C VAL A 7 8.46 33.80 12.39
N ILE A 8 8.37 32.85 13.31
CA ILE A 8 8.51 31.43 12.99
C ILE A 8 7.28 31.09 12.16
N ILE A 9 7.45 31.06 10.85
CA ILE A 9 6.48 30.41 9.95
C ILE A 9 6.52 28.95 10.36
N LEU A 10 5.47 28.49 11.05
CA LEU A 10 5.18 27.07 11.24
C LEU A 10 5.07 26.48 9.84
N GLY A 11 6.19 25.95 9.34
CA GLY A 11 6.25 25.24 8.08
C GLY A 11 5.22 24.11 8.14
N GLY A 12 4.20 24.19 7.29
CA GLY A 12 3.32 23.06 7.07
C GLY A 12 4.22 21.86 6.75
N THR A 13 3.93 20.72 7.37
CA THR A 13 4.65 19.46 7.08
C THR A 13 4.55 19.21 5.59
N GLN A 14 5.66 19.42 4.87
CA GLN A 14 5.73 19.14 3.44
C GLN A 14 5.55 17.63 3.28
N ASP A 15 4.63 17.20 2.45
CA ASP A 15 4.51 15.79 2.07
C ASP A 15 5.85 15.36 1.47
N MET A 16 6.33 14.18 1.83
CA MET A 16 7.62 13.68 1.34
C MET A 16 7.36 12.65 0.24
N LYS A 17 8.21 12.64 -0.78
CA LYS A 17 8.20 11.54 -1.75
C LYS A 17 8.55 10.22 -1.07
N ILE A 18 7.83 9.17 -1.39
CA ILE A 18 8.07 7.83 -0.81
C ILE A 18 9.50 7.36 -1.09
N THR A 19 10.03 7.66 -2.27
CA THR A 19 11.43 7.35 -2.61
C THR A 19 12.42 8.02 -1.66
N ASP A 20 12.11 9.20 -1.14
CA ASP A 20 12.99 9.92 -0.21
C ASP A 20 12.87 9.36 1.21
N ILE A 21 11.67 8.91 1.61
CA ILE A 21 11.45 8.19 2.88
C ILE A 21 12.26 6.89 2.91
N ILE A 22 12.22 6.09 1.83
CA ILE A 22 12.90 4.79 1.75
C ILE A 22 14.44 4.96 1.70
N LYS A 23 14.94 6.08 1.18
CA LYS A 23 16.38 6.39 1.15
C LYS A 23 16.96 6.79 2.50
N GLN A 24 16.11 7.15 3.48
CA GLN A 24 16.59 7.48 4.81
C GLN A 24 17.28 6.28 5.47
N ASP A 25 18.22 6.56 6.36
CA ASP A 25 18.95 5.51 7.10
C ASP A 25 18.15 4.99 8.31
N ARG A 26 16.87 4.84 8.12
CA ARG A 26 15.95 4.22 9.09
C ARG A 26 15.02 3.25 8.40
N LEU A 27 14.55 2.27 9.15
CA LEU A 27 13.56 1.31 8.65
C LEU A 27 12.17 1.94 8.60
N SER A 28 11.44 1.71 7.53
CA SER A 28 10.13 2.30 7.29
C SER A 28 9.03 1.30 7.57
N LEU A 29 8.10 1.65 8.48
CA LEU A 29 6.87 0.91 8.73
C LEU A 29 5.67 1.79 8.39
N SER A 30 4.80 1.31 7.54
CA SER A 30 3.67 2.04 6.99
C SER A 30 2.39 1.20 6.98
N PHE A 31 1.24 1.85 6.82
CA PHE A 31 -0.06 1.18 6.91
C PHE A 31 -0.99 1.57 5.78
N GLU A 32 -1.70 0.56 5.23
CA GLU A 32 -2.81 0.78 4.32
C GLU A 32 -4.10 0.96 5.10
N VAL A 33 -4.89 1.92 4.65
CA VAL A 33 -6.27 2.12 5.08
C VAL A 33 -7.19 2.19 3.87
N PHE A 34 -8.47 1.97 4.09
CA PHE A 34 -9.46 2.03 3.02
C PHE A 34 -10.67 2.89 3.42
N PRO A 35 -11.26 3.60 2.45
CA PRO A 35 -12.43 4.42 2.68
C PRO A 35 -13.65 3.57 3.06
N PRO A 36 -14.66 4.14 3.73
CA PRO A 36 -15.89 3.43 4.07
C PRO A 36 -16.67 3.04 2.81
N LYS A 37 -17.25 1.84 2.81
CA LYS A 37 -18.11 1.38 1.71
C LYS A 37 -19.47 2.10 1.67
N THR A 38 -19.93 2.56 2.81
CA THR A 38 -21.24 3.20 3.00
C THR A 38 -21.11 4.38 3.94
N TYR A 39 -21.96 5.38 3.78
CA TYR A 39 -21.91 6.62 4.56
C TYR A 39 -22.10 6.40 6.07
N ASP A 40 -22.93 5.44 6.46
CA ASP A 40 -23.17 5.08 7.87
C ASP A 40 -21.92 4.60 8.62
N LYS A 41 -20.88 4.16 7.89
CA LYS A 41 -19.60 3.74 8.46
C LYS A 41 -18.51 4.81 8.41
N PHE A 42 -18.83 6.00 7.90
CA PHE A 42 -17.83 7.03 7.66
C PHE A 42 -17.11 7.44 8.95
N GLU A 43 -17.84 7.80 10.00
CA GLU A 43 -17.26 8.24 11.26
C GLU A 43 -16.40 7.17 11.93
N LYS A 44 -16.84 5.89 11.88
CA LYS A 44 -16.06 4.78 12.43
C LYS A 44 -14.75 4.57 11.69
N VAL A 45 -14.77 4.64 10.36
CA VAL A 45 -13.58 4.48 9.54
C VAL A 45 -12.65 5.67 9.72
N LYS A 46 -13.19 6.88 9.73
CA LYS A 46 -12.42 8.09 9.99
C LYS A 46 -11.70 8.02 11.34
N PHE A 47 -12.41 7.68 12.40
CA PHE A 47 -11.80 7.49 13.73
C PHE A 47 -10.65 6.48 13.71
N ALA A 48 -10.84 5.31 13.06
CA ALA A 48 -9.79 4.31 12.96
C ALA A 48 -8.55 4.83 12.20
N ILE A 49 -8.75 5.60 11.13
CA ILE A 49 -7.67 6.23 10.37
C ILE A 49 -6.91 7.26 11.22
N GLU A 50 -7.65 8.06 11.99
CA GLU A 50 -7.07 9.04 12.90
C GLU A 50 -6.22 8.41 13.99
N GLU A 51 -6.69 7.32 14.60
CA GLU A 51 -5.94 6.54 15.59
C GLU A 51 -4.64 5.97 15.00
N ILE A 52 -4.68 5.48 13.75
CA ILE A 52 -3.49 4.97 13.05
C ILE A 52 -2.53 6.12 12.73
N ALA A 53 -3.02 7.25 12.22
CA ALA A 53 -2.21 8.41 11.89
C ALA A 53 -1.53 9.03 13.15
N ALA A 54 -2.21 9.01 14.28
CA ALA A 54 -1.66 9.51 15.56
C ALA A 54 -0.42 8.74 16.01
N ARG A 55 -0.21 7.52 15.52
CA ARG A 55 0.98 6.70 15.80
C ARG A 55 2.21 7.06 14.95
N LYS A 56 2.08 8.06 14.08
CA LYS A 56 3.19 8.59 13.27
C LYS A 56 3.94 7.50 12.47
N PRO A 57 3.25 6.68 11.67
CA PRO A 57 3.93 5.78 10.76
C PRO A 57 4.76 6.55 9.73
N SER A 58 5.68 5.87 9.03
CA SER A 58 6.51 6.50 8.00
C SER A 58 5.67 7.11 6.88
N PHE A 59 4.59 6.45 6.51
CA PHE A 59 3.55 6.94 5.60
C PHE A 59 2.27 6.08 5.74
N MET A 60 1.17 6.54 5.13
CA MET A 60 -0.06 5.76 5.02
C MET A 60 -0.55 5.76 3.57
N SER A 61 -1.11 4.64 3.10
CA SER A 61 -1.78 4.58 1.81
C SER A 61 -3.30 4.48 1.97
N VAL A 62 -4.03 5.09 1.03
CA VAL A 62 -5.49 5.06 0.99
C VAL A 62 -5.95 4.36 -0.27
N THR A 63 -6.69 3.25 -0.13
CA THR A 63 -7.15 2.50 -1.29
C THR A 63 -8.18 3.27 -2.11
N TYR A 64 -8.19 3.00 -3.42
CA TYR A 64 -9.22 3.48 -4.33
C TYR A 64 -10.37 2.46 -4.38
N GLY A 65 -11.58 2.86 -4.05
CA GLY A 65 -12.69 1.90 -3.94
C GLY A 65 -13.01 1.21 -5.26
N ALA A 66 -13.09 -0.11 -5.23
CA ALA A 66 -13.52 -0.90 -6.38
C ALA A 66 -14.93 -0.50 -6.84
N GLY A 67 -15.11 -0.26 -8.14
CA GLY A 67 -16.42 0.07 -8.73
C GLY A 67 -16.86 1.53 -8.62
N GLY A 68 -15.99 2.48 -8.28
CA GLY A 68 -16.25 3.94 -8.37
C GLY A 68 -17.09 4.55 -7.24
N GLY A 69 -17.70 3.75 -6.36
CA GLY A 69 -18.59 4.26 -5.31
C GLY A 69 -17.89 4.91 -4.11
N THR A 70 -16.67 4.52 -3.82
CA THR A 70 -15.87 4.99 -2.67
C THR A 70 -14.66 5.83 -3.07
N SER A 71 -14.37 5.94 -4.36
CA SER A 71 -13.27 6.75 -4.92
C SER A 71 -13.33 8.22 -4.53
N LYS A 72 -14.55 8.75 -4.33
CA LYS A 72 -14.79 10.14 -3.90
C LYS A 72 -14.28 10.48 -2.50
N TYR A 73 -13.88 9.49 -1.69
CA TYR A 73 -13.36 9.72 -0.34
C TYR A 73 -11.84 9.51 -0.26
N THR A 74 -11.20 8.99 -1.31
CA THR A 74 -9.77 8.68 -1.30
C THR A 74 -8.92 9.94 -1.15
N ASP A 75 -9.23 10.98 -1.92
CA ASP A 75 -8.55 12.27 -1.87
C ASP A 75 -8.78 13.01 -0.54
N ASP A 76 -10.02 13.02 -0.02
CA ASP A 76 -10.33 13.60 1.29
C ASP A 76 -9.56 12.90 2.43
N ILE A 77 -9.57 11.58 2.46
CA ILE A 77 -8.87 10.81 3.50
C ILE A 77 -7.34 10.99 3.38
N ALA A 78 -6.79 11.02 2.16
CA ALA A 78 -5.37 11.25 1.93
C ALA A 78 -4.97 12.64 2.44
N ARG A 79 -5.79 13.67 2.21
CA ARG A 79 -5.60 15.01 2.77
C ARG A 79 -5.66 14.98 4.30
N ASP A 80 -6.68 14.37 4.90
CA ASP A 80 -6.83 14.29 6.36
C ASP A 80 -5.61 13.63 7.04
N ILE A 81 -5.03 12.59 6.42
CA ILE A 81 -3.79 11.93 6.87
C ILE A 81 -2.62 12.91 6.80
N ARG A 82 -2.48 13.62 5.70
CA ARG A 82 -1.42 14.62 5.50
C ARG A 82 -1.53 15.77 6.52
N GLU A 83 -2.73 16.27 6.78
CA GLU A 83 -3.00 17.32 7.79
C GLU A 83 -2.61 16.89 9.20
N LYS A 84 -2.60 15.57 9.48
CA LYS A 84 -2.07 15.02 10.73
C LYS A 84 -0.55 14.86 10.74
N GLY A 85 0.14 15.30 9.68
CA GLY A 85 1.60 15.27 9.56
C GLY A 85 2.17 13.90 9.22
N VAL A 86 1.39 13.07 8.54
CA VAL A 86 1.82 11.76 8.00
C VAL A 86 1.80 11.84 6.48
N THR A 87 2.88 11.46 5.82
CA THR A 87 2.94 11.36 4.36
C THR A 87 1.88 10.38 3.85
N SER A 88 1.13 10.77 2.82
CA SER A 88 0.06 9.95 2.27
C SER A 88 0.34 9.50 0.84
N ILE A 89 -0.14 8.29 0.50
CA ILE A 89 -0.20 7.76 -0.86
C ILE A 89 -1.68 7.59 -1.22
N ALA A 90 -2.13 8.21 -2.28
CA ALA A 90 -3.43 7.93 -2.84
C ALA A 90 -3.34 6.79 -3.87
N HIS A 91 -4.15 5.73 -3.73
CA HIS A 91 -4.30 4.78 -4.81
C HIS A 91 -5.15 5.42 -5.92
N LEU A 92 -4.80 5.14 -7.17
CA LEU A 92 -5.57 5.55 -8.33
C LEU A 92 -5.72 4.38 -9.29
N THR A 93 -6.96 4.05 -9.66
CA THR A 93 -7.25 2.95 -10.60
C THR A 93 -7.79 3.51 -11.92
N CYS A 94 -7.50 2.84 -13.03
CA CYS A 94 -7.87 3.32 -14.36
C CYS A 94 -8.88 2.44 -15.12
N VAL A 95 -9.11 1.20 -14.70
CA VAL A 95 -9.89 0.20 -15.49
C VAL A 95 -11.30 0.68 -15.89
N SER A 96 -11.95 1.46 -15.03
CA SER A 96 -13.32 1.98 -15.27
C SER A 96 -13.34 3.50 -15.44
N SER A 97 -12.18 4.13 -15.65
CA SER A 97 -12.05 5.58 -15.70
C SER A 97 -11.73 6.06 -17.13
N SER A 98 -12.29 7.19 -17.51
CA SER A 98 -11.84 7.91 -18.68
C SER A 98 -10.57 8.73 -18.37
N ARG A 99 -9.82 9.14 -19.41
CA ARG A 99 -8.67 10.06 -19.25
C ARG A 99 -9.06 11.36 -18.57
N GLN A 100 -10.24 11.88 -18.91
CA GLN A 100 -10.75 13.10 -18.26
C GLN A 100 -10.99 12.90 -16.77
N GLN A 101 -11.54 11.75 -16.36
CA GLN A 101 -11.76 11.44 -14.94
C GLN A 101 -10.43 11.27 -14.19
N VAL A 102 -9.44 10.60 -14.81
CA VAL A 102 -8.10 10.47 -14.25
C VAL A 102 -7.47 11.84 -14.04
N ARG A 103 -7.49 12.72 -15.05
CA ARG A 103 -6.94 14.09 -14.94
C ARG A 103 -7.63 14.91 -13.87
N GLY A 104 -8.96 14.86 -13.80
CA GLY A 104 -9.71 15.54 -12.73
C GLY A 104 -9.38 15.01 -11.32
N MET A 105 -9.01 13.73 -11.19
CA MET A 105 -8.51 13.20 -9.91
C MET A 105 -7.08 13.70 -9.61
N LEU A 106 -6.20 13.74 -10.62
CA LEU A 106 -4.85 14.30 -10.46
C LEU A 106 -4.88 15.78 -10.04
N ASP A 107 -5.81 16.57 -10.60
CA ASP A 107 -6.03 17.96 -10.19
C ASP A 107 -6.39 18.05 -8.70
N LYS A 108 -7.37 17.26 -8.25
CA LYS A 108 -7.78 17.20 -6.83
C LYS A 108 -6.67 16.77 -5.90
N LEU A 109 -5.91 15.72 -6.26
CA LEU A 109 -4.79 15.25 -5.45
C LEU A 109 -3.73 16.34 -5.31
N ARG A 110 -3.42 17.06 -6.40
CA ARG A 110 -2.50 18.19 -6.40
C ARG A 110 -3.02 19.35 -5.52
N GLU A 111 -4.29 19.72 -5.64
CA GLU A 111 -4.93 20.76 -4.82
C GLU A 111 -4.88 20.41 -3.32
N ASN A 112 -5.04 19.12 -2.99
CA ASN A 112 -4.92 18.60 -1.63
C ASN A 112 -3.46 18.43 -1.16
N GLY A 113 -2.47 18.76 -2.00
CA GLY A 113 -1.04 18.67 -1.71
C GLY A 113 -0.52 17.25 -1.57
N ILE A 114 -1.17 16.28 -2.21
CA ILE A 114 -0.72 14.87 -2.26
C ILE A 114 0.35 14.75 -3.34
N GLU A 115 1.51 14.20 -2.97
CA GLU A 115 2.65 14.05 -3.88
C GLU A 115 2.90 12.59 -4.29
N ASN A 116 2.20 11.62 -3.71
CA ASN A 116 2.47 10.20 -3.94
C ASN A 116 1.21 9.47 -4.42
N ILE A 117 1.34 8.74 -5.52
CA ILE A 117 0.25 7.95 -6.11
C ILE A 117 0.69 6.50 -6.28
N LEU A 118 -0.13 5.55 -5.85
CA LEU A 118 -0.01 4.16 -6.25
C LEU A 118 -0.90 3.91 -7.47
N ALA A 119 -0.27 3.82 -8.64
CA ALA A 119 -0.96 3.64 -9.91
C ALA A 119 -1.31 2.17 -10.15
N LEU A 120 -2.60 1.89 -10.24
CA LEU A 120 -3.16 0.54 -10.36
C LEU A 120 -4.06 0.45 -11.60
N ARG A 121 -4.16 -0.74 -12.18
CA ARG A 121 -5.23 -0.99 -13.16
C ARG A 121 -6.59 -1.01 -12.48
N GLY A 122 -6.67 -1.69 -11.36
CA GLY A 122 -7.91 -2.10 -10.70
C GLY A 122 -8.44 -3.42 -11.25
N ASP A 123 -9.41 -4.00 -10.54
CA ASP A 123 -10.11 -5.22 -10.95
C ASP A 123 -11.10 -4.90 -12.07
N ILE A 124 -11.15 -5.76 -13.07
CA ILE A 124 -12.08 -5.61 -14.20
C ILE A 124 -13.47 -6.04 -13.70
N PRO A 125 -14.44 -5.11 -13.62
CA PRO A 125 -15.80 -5.45 -13.22
C PRO A 125 -16.43 -6.50 -14.14
N GLU A 126 -17.22 -7.40 -13.57
CA GLU A 126 -17.98 -8.36 -14.34
C GLU A 126 -18.90 -7.65 -15.33
N GLY A 127 -18.88 -8.07 -16.59
CA GLY A 127 -19.69 -7.46 -17.66
C GLY A 127 -19.12 -6.17 -18.27
N LEU A 128 -17.94 -5.71 -17.83
CA LEU A 128 -17.32 -4.55 -18.46
C LEU A 128 -16.89 -4.88 -19.91
N ASP A 129 -17.34 -4.06 -20.85
CA ASP A 129 -16.90 -4.12 -22.24
C ASP A 129 -15.46 -3.62 -22.38
N ARG A 130 -14.52 -4.54 -22.52
CA ARG A 130 -13.09 -4.22 -22.64
C ARG A 130 -12.75 -3.37 -23.87
N SER A 131 -13.61 -3.35 -24.91
CA SER A 131 -13.37 -2.52 -26.09
C SER A 131 -13.54 -1.03 -25.84
N ARG A 132 -14.27 -0.67 -24.79
CA ARG A 132 -14.55 0.71 -24.37
C ARG A 132 -13.58 1.24 -23.30
N MET A 133 -12.64 0.41 -22.84
CA MET A 133 -11.66 0.84 -21.86
C MET A 133 -10.66 1.81 -22.49
N GLU A 134 -10.47 2.96 -21.87
CA GLU A 134 -9.44 3.93 -22.27
C GLU A 134 -8.05 3.56 -21.75
N TYR A 135 -8.00 2.71 -20.71
CA TYR A 135 -6.79 2.12 -20.15
C TYR A 135 -6.94 0.63 -20.03
N ARG A 136 -5.99 -0.12 -20.55
CA ARG A 136 -5.94 -1.60 -20.45
C ARG A 136 -4.99 -2.07 -19.36
N TYR A 137 -3.95 -1.29 -19.09
CA TYR A 137 -2.86 -1.64 -18.17
C TYR A 137 -2.50 -0.46 -17.26
N ALA A 138 -1.98 -0.78 -16.07
CA ALA A 138 -1.50 0.24 -15.14
C ALA A 138 -0.34 1.07 -15.73
N SER A 139 0.46 0.53 -16.65
CA SER A 139 1.53 1.27 -17.32
C SER A 139 1.03 2.47 -18.12
N GLU A 140 -0.17 2.40 -18.70
CA GLU A 140 -0.77 3.52 -19.43
C GLU A 140 -1.20 4.63 -18.46
N LEU A 141 -1.72 4.27 -17.28
CA LEU A 141 -1.99 5.23 -16.22
C LEU A 141 -0.70 5.87 -15.70
N VAL A 142 0.36 5.08 -15.53
CA VAL A 142 1.68 5.58 -15.11
C VAL A 142 2.20 6.62 -16.10
N THR A 143 2.09 6.35 -17.40
CA THR A 143 2.47 7.32 -18.46
C THR A 143 1.68 8.62 -18.32
N GLU A 144 0.36 8.55 -18.16
CA GLU A 144 -0.51 9.71 -17.97
C GLU A 144 -0.11 10.55 -16.75
N ILE A 145 0.14 9.88 -15.59
CA ILE A 145 0.56 10.57 -14.37
C ILE A 145 1.95 11.21 -14.56
N LYS A 146 2.87 10.51 -15.26
CA LYS A 146 4.21 11.02 -15.55
C LYS A 146 4.18 12.26 -16.44
N GLU A 147 3.34 12.24 -17.48
CA GLU A 147 3.13 13.40 -18.36
C GLU A 147 2.49 14.58 -17.64
N TYR A 148 1.53 14.30 -16.73
CA TYR A 148 0.91 15.32 -15.89
C TYR A 148 1.94 15.96 -14.95
N GLY A 149 2.87 15.19 -14.41
CA GLY A 149 4.01 15.63 -13.61
C GLY A 149 3.67 15.94 -12.15
N GLY A 150 4.71 16.05 -11.32
CA GLY A 150 4.62 16.48 -9.92
C GLY A 150 4.39 15.35 -8.90
N PHE A 151 4.15 14.13 -9.34
CA PHE A 151 3.90 12.98 -8.43
C PHE A 151 5.08 12.00 -8.39
N CYS A 152 5.30 11.40 -7.22
CA CYS A 152 6.06 10.19 -7.04
C CYS A 152 5.15 8.98 -7.29
N ILE A 153 5.51 8.12 -8.22
CA ILE A 153 4.62 7.09 -8.76
C ILE A 153 5.03 5.71 -8.25
N GLY A 154 4.15 5.07 -7.49
CA GLY A 154 4.26 3.67 -7.10
C GLY A 154 3.50 2.74 -8.05
N GLY A 155 3.94 1.50 -8.12
CA GLY A 155 3.25 0.42 -8.81
C GLY A 155 3.08 -0.81 -7.92
N ALA A 156 2.05 -1.62 -8.16
CA ALA A 156 1.89 -2.91 -7.51
C ALA A 156 2.69 -4.01 -8.22
N CYS A 157 3.17 -4.99 -7.44
CA CYS A 157 3.82 -6.20 -7.93
C CYS A 157 3.42 -7.43 -7.10
N TYR A 158 3.67 -8.62 -7.62
CA TYR A 158 3.22 -9.88 -7.04
C TYR A 158 4.43 -10.80 -6.84
N PRO A 159 4.86 -11.08 -5.60
CA PRO A 159 5.97 -12.01 -5.36
C PRO A 159 5.70 -13.42 -5.90
N GLU A 160 4.45 -13.87 -5.86
CA GLU A 160 4.00 -15.19 -6.32
C GLU A 160 3.59 -15.25 -7.79
N THR A 161 3.64 -14.15 -8.53
CA THR A 161 3.15 -13.98 -9.90
C THR A 161 1.71 -13.47 -9.97
N HIS A 162 1.45 -12.53 -10.84
CA HIS A 162 0.10 -11.99 -11.05
C HIS A 162 -0.82 -13.07 -11.64
N PRO A 163 -2.05 -13.25 -11.13
CA PRO A 163 -2.98 -14.31 -11.60
C PRO A 163 -3.28 -14.31 -13.10
N GLU A 164 -3.23 -13.15 -13.75
CA GLU A 164 -3.46 -13.00 -15.19
C GLU A 164 -2.18 -13.19 -16.03
N SER A 165 -1.00 -13.33 -15.43
CA SER A 165 0.25 -13.61 -16.15
C SER A 165 0.39 -15.10 -16.38
N SER A 166 0.78 -15.50 -17.58
CA SER A 166 0.97 -16.91 -17.95
C SER A 166 2.22 -17.55 -17.31
N SER A 167 3.15 -16.70 -16.83
CA SER A 167 4.38 -17.14 -16.18
C SER A 167 4.99 -16.02 -15.33
N SER A 168 5.88 -16.40 -14.41
CA SER A 168 6.63 -15.43 -13.61
C SER A 168 7.56 -14.55 -14.48
N MET A 169 8.03 -15.06 -15.60
CA MET A 169 8.86 -14.30 -16.56
C MET A 169 8.01 -13.19 -17.23
N GLU A 170 6.80 -13.52 -17.65
CA GLU A 170 5.88 -12.53 -18.23
C GLU A 170 5.50 -11.46 -17.19
N ASP A 171 5.23 -11.86 -15.95
CA ASP A 171 4.90 -10.91 -14.87
C ASP A 171 6.07 -9.94 -14.61
N ILE A 172 7.29 -10.44 -14.51
CA ILE A 172 8.49 -9.60 -14.37
C ILE A 172 8.65 -8.65 -15.58
N ALA A 173 8.42 -9.11 -16.80
CA ALA A 173 8.45 -8.26 -17.99
C ALA A 173 7.38 -7.17 -17.94
N ASN A 174 6.20 -7.46 -17.42
CA ASN A 174 5.12 -6.48 -17.23
C ASN A 174 5.45 -5.47 -16.11
N ILE A 175 6.12 -5.90 -15.04
CA ILE A 175 6.64 -4.99 -14.02
C ILE A 175 7.68 -4.04 -14.63
N ARG A 176 8.61 -4.56 -15.43
CA ARG A 176 9.59 -3.72 -16.13
C ARG A 176 8.94 -2.66 -17.01
N LYS A 177 7.91 -3.01 -17.78
CA LYS A 177 7.14 -2.03 -18.57
C LYS A 177 6.57 -0.90 -17.71
N LYS A 178 6.09 -1.20 -16.50
CA LYS A 178 5.59 -0.18 -15.56
C LYS A 178 6.72 0.73 -15.08
N VAL A 179 7.88 0.17 -14.78
CA VAL A 179 9.07 0.94 -14.37
C VAL A 179 9.57 1.81 -15.51
N ASP A 180 9.66 1.28 -16.71
CA ASP A 180 10.05 2.03 -17.91
C ASP A 180 9.07 3.17 -18.22
N ALA A 181 7.78 3.01 -17.91
CA ALA A 181 6.75 4.05 -18.02
C ALA A 181 6.90 5.16 -16.96
N GLY A 182 7.59 4.92 -15.84
CA GLY A 182 7.84 5.95 -14.85
C GLY A 182 7.54 5.57 -13.39
N VAL A 183 7.32 4.30 -13.06
CA VAL A 183 7.19 3.86 -11.67
C VAL A 183 8.54 4.05 -10.95
N GLU A 184 8.48 4.67 -9.76
CA GLU A 184 9.64 5.03 -8.95
C GLU A 184 9.84 4.10 -7.74
N PHE A 185 8.79 3.39 -7.31
CA PHE A 185 8.83 2.35 -6.27
C PHE A 185 7.75 1.29 -6.54
N LEU A 186 7.93 0.12 -5.97
CA LEU A 186 6.94 -0.96 -6.04
C LEU A 186 6.44 -1.32 -4.64
N THR A 187 5.16 -1.68 -4.53
CA THR A 187 4.58 -2.28 -3.32
C THR A 187 4.07 -3.67 -3.68
N THR A 188 4.44 -4.69 -2.89
CA THR A 188 4.04 -6.05 -3.21
C THR A 188 2.60 -6.33 -2.76
N GLN A 189 1.92 -7.23 -3.46
CA GLN A 189 0.80 -7.96 -2.86
C GLN A 189 1.29 -8.72 -1.63
N MET A 190 0.37 -9.00 -0.68
CA MET A 190 0.69 -9.78 0.51
C MET A 190 1.27 -11.16 0.14
N PHE A 191 2.18 -11.63 0.97
CA PHE A 191 2.77 -12.98 0.93
C PHE A 191 2.95 -13.48 2.37
N PHE A 192 3.11 -14.79 2.54
CA PHE A 192 3.19 -15.43 3.85
C PHE A 192 4.52 -16.18 4.07
N ASP A 193 5.38 -16.18 3.06
CA ASP A 193 6.71 -16.77 3.08
C ASP A 193 7.73 -15.75 2.55
N ASN A 194 8.70 -15.36 3.39
CA ASN A 194 9.68 -14.36 3.03
C ASN A 194 10.65 -14.85 1.94
N ASP A 195 10.89 -16.16 1.82
CA ASP A 195 11.71 -16.72 0.76
C ASP A 195 11.13 -16.44 -0.63
N ILE A 196 9.80 -16.41 -0.75
CA ILE A 196 9.12 -16.03 -2.00
C ILE A 196 9.46 -14.59 -2.37
N TYR A 197 9.45 -13.68 -1.39
CA TYR A 197 9.81 -12.28 -1.59
C TYR A 197 11.28 -12.10 -1.97
N TYR A 198 12.22 -12.80 -1.29
CA TYR A 198 13.64 -12.72 -1.63
C TYR A 198 13.94 -13.25 -3.03
N ASN A 199 13.35 -14.38 -3.41
CA ASN A 199 13.45 -14.93 -4.76
C ASN A 199 12.86 -13.98 -5.83
N PHE A 200 11.77 -13.28 -5.49
CA PHE A 200 11.18 -12.28 -6.36
C PHE A 200 12.11 -11.08 -6.55
N LEU A 201 12.71 -10.55 -5.48
CA LEU A 201 13.69 -9.47 -5.58
C LEU A 201 14.88 -9.83 -6.47
N TYR A 202 15.37 -11.06 -6.33
CA TYR A 202 16.46 -11.55 -7.18
C TYR A 202 16.07 -11.51 -8.66
N ARG A 203 14.91 -12.06 -9.01
CA ARG A 203 14.38 -12.05 -10.40
C ARG A 203 14.17 -10.64 -10.95
N LEU A 204 13.69 -9.70 -10.12
CA LEU A 204 13.55 -8.30 -10.53
C LEU A 204 14.91 -7.68 -10.90
N ARG A 205 15.93 -7.91 -10.08
CA ARG A 205 17.28 -7.40 -10.32
C ARG A 205 17.90 -7.97 -11.58
N GLU A 206 17.77 -9.29 -11.81
CA GLU A 206 18.22 -9.94 -13.05
C GLU A 206 17.53 -9.34 -14.30
N ALA A 207 16.27 -8.96 -14.19
CA ALA A 207 15.53 -8.29 -15.26
C ALA A 207 15.86 -6.78 -15.39
N GLY A 208 16.79 -6.24 -14.61
CA GLY A 208 17.19 -4.82 -14.64
C GLY A 208 16.20 -3.88 -13.95
N VAL A 209 15.31 -4.38 -13.09
CA VAL A 209 14.40 -3.56 -12.29
C VAL A 209 15.10 -3.17 -10.99
N GLY A 210 15.52 -1.90 -10.89
CA GLY A 210 16.32 -1.36 -9.78
C GLY A 210 15.56 -0.46 -8.79
N VAL A 211 14.26 -0.22 -8.99
CA VAL A 211 13.46 0.61 -8.08
C VAL A 211 13.27 -0.07 -6.72
N PRO A 212 13.10 0.69 -5.62
CA PRO A 212 12.79 0.15 -4.31
C PRO A 212 11.51 -0.69 -4.32
N VAL A 213 11.51 -1.79 -3.55
CA VAL A 213 10.35 -2.66 -3.37
C VAL A 213 9.95 -2.68 -1.90
N ILE A 214 8.74 -2.23 -1.62
CA ILE A 214 8.12 -2.22 -0.29
C ILE A 214 7.43 -3.56 -0.08
N ALA A 215 7.76 -4.26 1.00
CA ALA A 215 7.16 -5.55 1.33
C ALA A 215 5.75 -5.37 1.93
N GLY A 216 4.73 -5.88 1.28
CA GLY A 216 3.34 -5.87 1.75
C GLY A 216 3.04 -7.05 2.67
N ILE A 217 2.69 -6.78 3.92
CA ILE A 217 2.38 -7.80 4.93
C ILE A 217 0.93 -7.67 5.40
N MET A 218 0.22 -8.79 5.43
CA MET A 218 -1.15 -8.84 5.93
C MET A 218 -1.23 -9.66 7.23
N PRO A 219 -1.43 -9.02 8.39
CA PRO A 219 -1.67 -9.74 9.63
C PRO A 219 -3.02 -10.46 9.59
N ILE A 220 -3.01 -11.77 9.65
CA ILE A 220 -4.23 -12.58 9.69
C ILE A 220 -4.68 -12.76 11.13
N THR A 221 -5.74 -12.09 11.52
CA THR A 221 -6.25 -12.03 12.89
C THR A 221 -7.54 -12.82 13.11
N SER A 222 -8.06 -13.45 12.07
CA SER A 222 -9.23 -14.33 12.14
C SER A 222 -9.21 -15.41 11.08
N ALA A 223 -9.81 -16.56 11.34
CA ALA A 223 -9.96 -17.66 10.37
C ALA A 223 -10.70 -17.21 9.09
N LYS A 224 -11.72 -16.36 9.24
CA LYS A 224 -12.49 -15.83 8.11
C LYS A 224 -11.63 -15.02 7.12
N GLN A 225 -10.58 -14.32 7.59
CA GLN A 225 -9.67 -13.63 6.69
C GLN A 225 -8.90 -14.59 5.80
N ILE A 226 -8.55 -15.80 6.30
CA ILE A 226 -7.82 -16.80 5.52
C ILE A 226 -8.65 -17.31 4.36
N GLU A 227 -9.92 -17.66 4.60
CA GLU A 227 -10.82 -18.10 3.56
C GLU A 227 -10.90 -17.07 2.42
N ARG A 228 -10.97 -15.79 2.79
CA ARG A 228 -10.97 -14.70 1.83
C ARG A 228 -9.63 -14.55 1.10
N VAL A 229 -8.51 -14.63 1.81
CA VAL A 229 -7.16 -14.52 1.21
C VAL A 229 -6.95 -15.63 0.18
N VAL A 230 -7.24 -16.87 0.53
CA VAL A 230 -7.12 -18.03 -0.38
C VAL A 230 -8.03 -17.88 -1.61
N SER A 231 -9.24 -17.32 -1.43
CA SER A 231 -10.17 -17.14 -2.55
C SER A 231 -9.79 -16.02 -3.53
N ILE A 232 -9.06 -15.01 -3.07
CA ILE A 232 -8.75 -13.81 -3.87
C ILE A 232 -7.35 -13.84 -4.49
N SER A 233 -6.35 -14.37 -3.77
CA SER A 233 -4.95 -14.12 -4.11
C SER A 233 -4.18 -15.33 -4.59
N GLN A 234 -4.73 -16.54 -4.59
CA GLN A 234 -4.02 -17.80 -4.90
C GLN A 234 -2.68 -17.96 -4.13
N ASN A 235 -2.52 -17.21 -3.02
CA ASN A 235 -1.28 -17.20 -2.25
C ASN A 235 -1.00 -18.57 -1.66
N ALA A 236 0.24 -19.01 -1.75
CA ALA A 236 0.73 -20.17 -1.05
C ALA A 236 0.77 -19.90 0.45
N LEU A 237 0.01 -20.66 1.24
CA LEU A 237 0.07 -20.60 2.69
C LEU A 237 1.08 -21.61 3.21
N PRO A 238 2.18 -21.16 3.87
CA PRO A 238 3.17 -22.08 4.43
C PRO A 238 2.54 -23.04 5.44
N GLN A 239 3.00 -24.30 5.48
CA GLN A 239 2.53 -25.32 6.40
C GLN A 239 2.63 -24.88 7.88
N ARG A 240 3.65 -24.08 8.18
CA ARG A 240 3.82 -23.47 9.52
C ARG A 240 2.65 -22.56 9.86
N PHE A 241 2.20 -21.71 8.92
CA PHE A 241 1.08 -20.82 9.12
C PHE A 241 -0.25 -21.58 9.19
N LEU A 242 -0.47 -22.58 8.34
CA LEU A 242 -1.67 -23.42 8.39
C LEU A 242 -1.85 -24.11 9.75
N ARG A 243 -0.76 -24.64 10.34
CA ARG A 243 -0.81 -25.23 11.69
C ARG A 243 -1.22 -24.23 12.78
N ILE A 244 -0.81 -22.98 12.68
CA ILE A 244 -1.25 -21.89 13.58
C ILE A 244 -2.75 -21.68 13.47
N VAL A 245 -3.23 -21.58 12.25
CA VAL A 245 -4.66 -21.41 11.96
C VAL A 245 -5.47 -22.55 12.51
N ASP A 246 -5.13 -23.79 12.17
CA ASP A 246 -5.85 -24.98 12.62
C ASP A 246 -5.91 -25.08 14.14
N ARG A 247 -4.83 -24.67 14.81
CA ARG A 247 -4.78 -24.72 16.28
C ARG A 247 -5.63 -23.66 16.97
N PHE A 248 -5.72 -22.46 16.39
CA PHE A 248 -6.30 -21.30 17.07
C PHE A 248 -7.59 -20.76 16.44
N ARG A 249 -8.06 -21.33 15.32
CA ARG A 249 -9.22 -20.83 14.56
C ARG A 249 -10.50 -20.64 15.38
N ASP A 250 -10.73 -21.52 16.37
CA ASP A 250 -11.94 -21.51 17.19
C ASP A 250 -11.84 -20.59 18.42
N ASN A 251 -10.67 -19.97 18.65
CA ASN A 251 -10.46 -18.98 19.70
C ASN A 251 -10.04 -17.64 19.09
N PRO A 252 -10.96 -16.68 18.91
CA PRO A 252 -10.68 -15.41 18.25
C PRO A 252 -9.55 -14.58 18.89
N LYS A 253 -9.41 -14.63 20.21
CA LYS A 253 -8.33 -13.91 20.93
C LYS A 253 -6.98 -14.55 20.66
N ALA A 254 -6.90 -15.86 20.74
CA ALA A 254 -5.68 -16.62 20.46
C ALA A 254 -5.28 -16.50 18.98
N MET A 255 -6.25 -16.59 18.06
CA MET A 255 -6.00 -16.42 16.62
C MET A 255 -5.45 -15.02 16.30
N LYS A 256 -6.03 -13.98 16.89
CA LYS A 256 -5.53 -12.61 16.72
C LYS A 256 -4.09 -12.48 17.21
N GLN A 257 -3.80 -12.99 18.40
CA GLN A 257 -2.45 -12.95 18.99
C GLN A 257 -1.43 -13.71 18.12
N ALA A 258 -1.79 -14.93 17.70
CA ALA A 258 -0.92 -15.76 16.87
C ALA A 258 -0.66 -15.15 15.48
N GLY A 259 -1.68 -14.54 14.86
CA GLY A 259 -1.53 -13.85 13.58
C GLY A 259 -0.65 -12.59 13.67
N ILE A 260 -0.77 -11.82 14.75
CA ILE A 260 0.12 -10.69 15.02
C ILE A 260 1.56 -11.17 15.23
N ALA A 261 1.76 -12.25 16.01
CA ALA A 261 3.08 -12.83 16.26
C ALA A 261 3.74 -13.30 14.95
N TYR A 262 2.98 -13.97 14.07
CA TYR A 262 3.47 -14.40 12.76
C TYR A 262 3.89 -13.23 11.88
N ALA A 263 3.03 -12.20 11.77
CA ALA A 263 3.35 -11.00 11.01
C ALA A 263 4.56 -10.24 11.58
N THR A 264 4.69 -10.18 12.91
CA THR A 264 5.86 -9.58 13.57
C THR A 264 7.14 -10.31 13.17
N GLU A 265 7.13 -11.65 13.20
CA GLU A 265 8.28 -12.45 12.79
C GLU A 265 8.67 -12.20 11.33
N GLN A 266 7.69 -12.16 10.40
CA GLN A 266 7.95 -11.79 9.01
C GLN A 266 8.63 -10.42 8.90
N ILE A 267 8.14 -9.42 9.63
CA ILE A 267 8.69 -8.06 9.61
C ILE A 267 10.13 -8.03 10.14
N VAL A 268 10.39 -8.72 11.25
CA VAL A 268 11.73 -8.80 11.85
C VAL A 268 12.71 -9.45 10.88
N ASP A 269 12.33 -10.57 10.26
CA ASP A 269 13.17 -11.27 9.29
C ASP A 269 13.44 -10.38 8.05
N LEU A 270 12.42 -9.70 7.51
CA LEU A 270 12.59 -8.79 6.38
C LEU A 270 13.62 -7.69 6.70
N TYR A 271 13.50 -7.04 7.85
CA TYR A 271 14.44 -6.00 8.27
C TYR A 271 15.85 -6.54 8.50
N ALA A 272 15.97 -7.72 9.13
CA ALA A 272 17.25 -8.39 9.34
C ALA A 272 17.96 -8.74 8.01
N ASN A 273 17.21 -8.99 6.96
CA ASN A 273 17.73 -9.26 5.62
C ASN A 273 17.88 -7.99 4.73
N GLY A 274 17.81 -6.80 5.34
CA GLY A 274 18.13 -5.54 4.67
C GLY A 274 16.98 -4.91 3.89
N VAL A 275 15.75 -5.40 4.04
CA VAL A 275 14.56 -4.75 3.49
C VAL A 275 14.34 -3.41 4.23
N LYS A 276 14.23 -2.31 3.51
CA LYS A 276 14.14 -0.97 4.11
C LYS A 276 12.74 -0.52 4.45
N ALA A 277 11.71 -1.10 3.82
CA ALA A 277 10.34 -0.65 3.97
C ALA A 277 9.35 -1.83 3.98
N VAL A 278 8.47 -1.80 4.98
CA VAL A 278 7.35 -2.74 5.13
C VAL A 278 6.04 -1.96 5.16
N HIS A 279 5.05 -2.45 4.44
CA HIS A 279 3.72 -1.88 4.35
C HIS A 279 2.67 -2.87 4.86
N ILE A 280 1.91 -2.48 5.87
CA ILE A 280 0.96 -3.35 6.55
C ILE A 280 -0.45 -3.10 6.03
N TYR A 281 -1.11 -4.13 5.56
CA TYR A 281 -2.54 -4.14 5.22
C TYR A 281 -3.36 -4.19 6.51
N SER A 282 -3.60 -3.02 7.11
CA SER A 282 -4.09 -2.88 8.49
C SER A 282 -5.55 -3.28 8.69
N MET A 283 -6.32 -3.38 7.61
CA MET A 283 -7.77 -3.60 7.64
C MET A 283 -8.52 -2.56 8.50
N ASN A 284 -8.04 -1.31 8.54
CA ASN A 284 -8.54 -0.23 9.41
C ASN A 284 -8.64 -0.66 10.89
N ASN A 285 -7.66 -1.42 11.39
CA ASN A 285 -7.67 -1.94 12.75
C ASN A 285 -6.55 -1.32 13.61
N PRO A 286 -6.82 -0.25 14.38
CA PRO A 286 -5.82 0.44 15.19
C PRO A 286 -5.12 -0.47 16.20
N SER A 287 -5.83 -1.46 16.78
CA SER A 287 -5.25 -2.36 17.78
C SER A 287 -4.25 -3.37 17.17
N VAL A 288 -4.36 -3.69 15.89
CA VAL A 288 -3.37 -4.51 15.18
C VAL A 288 -2.15 -3.66 14.84
N VAL A 289 -2.37 -2.43 14.37
CA VAL A 289 -1.32 -1.45 14.10
C VAL A 289 -0.47 -1.20 15.35
N GLU A 290 -1.15 -0.95 16.47
CA GLU A 290 -0.51 -0.73 17.77
C GLU A 290 0.38 -1.90 18.19
N ALA A 291 -0.17 -3.10 18.14
CA ALA A 291 0.56 -4.29 18.54
C ALA A 291 1.80 -4.52 17.68
N LEU A 292 1.69 -4.40 16.35
CA LEU A 292 2.82 -4.56 15.44
C LEU A 292 3.88 -3.48 15.64
N GLN A 293 3.49 -2.21 15.75
CA GLN A 293 4.42 -1.11 15.95
C GLN A 293 5.16 -1.23 17.27
N ASN A 294 4.47 -1.64 18.35
CA ASN A 294 5.10 -1.86 19.64
C ASN A 294 6.10 -3.03 19.59
N ASN A 295 5.76 -4.12 18.90
CA ASN A 295 6.62 -5.30 18.77
C ASN A 295 7.94 -5.03 18.03
N VAL A 296 7.98 -4.01 17.15
CA VAL A 296 9.18 -3.65 16.36
C VAL A 296 9.73 -2.26 16.70
N SER A 297 9.25 -1.63 17.79
CA SER A 297 9.57 -0.25 18.15
C SER A 297 11.07 0.04 18.30
N GLU A 298 11.85 -0.93 18.82
CA GLU A 298 13.30 -0.78 18.96
C GLU A 298 14.06 -1.03 17.64
N ILE A 299 13.40 -1.66 16.66
CA ILE A 299 13.99 -2.02 15.36
C ILE A 299 13.87 -0.86 14.37
N ILE A 300 12.76 -0.11 14.42
CA ILE A 300 12.42 0.96 13.48
C ILE A 300 12.83 2.36 13.94
N ARG A 301 13.59 2.46 15.03
CA ARG A 301 14.13 3.73 15.57
C ARG A 301 15.18 4.37 14.68
#